data_b575f45818501f9594b32fd6d17b52a4
#
_entry.id   b575f45818501f9594b32fd6d17b52a4
#
_cell.length_a   1.000
_cell.length_b   1.000
_cell.length_c   1.000
_cell.angle_alpha   90.00
_cell.angle_beta   90.00
_cell.angle_gamma   90.00
#
_symmetry.space_group_name_H-M   'P 1'
#
loop_
_entity.id
_entity.type
_entity.pdbx_description
1 polymer ?
#
loop_
_entity_poly.entity_id
_entity_poly.type
_entity_poly.pdbx_seq_one_letter_code
_entity_poly.pdbx_strand_id
1 'polypeptide(L)'
;VSFTQFADKNLQTLSTRNANQDGTISGFLYVPDLNADDTCYNLTKQYVPANVTRTANLPQTDFTLVALAPWINVECTFEYMAAARMAPVRALIFYQPGNDTTTPESSSGAWDLQDGGAWRTHHQFPVYAVPGALGSTLMHQLSLYSGNMTEVPYGHQIAELPDVDVRDYVRLYTEIGLSTK
;
A
#
# COMPACT_ATOMS: atom_id res chain seq x y z
N VAL A 1 17.30 0.47 -3.62
CA VAL A 1 15.99 0.90 -4.09
C VAL A 1 15.49 -0.05 -5.17
N SER A 2 14.36 -0.68 -4.93
CA SER A 2 13.70 -1.53 -5.93
C SER A 2 12.52 -0.79 -6.53
N PHE A 3 12.23 -1.05 -7.79
CA PHE A 3 11.17 -0.38 -8.52
C PHE A 3 10.16 -1.39 -9.01
N THR A 4 8.88 -1.16 -8.71
CA THR A 4 7.78 -1.93 -9.24
C THR A 4 6.81 -0.99 -9.94
N GLN A 5 6.55 -1.26 -11.21
CA GLN A 5 5.57 -0.54 -12.00
C GLN A 5 4.47 -1.50 -12.42
N PHE A 6 3.22 -1.11 -12.24
CA PHE A 6 2.12 -1.87 -12.78
C PHE A 6 1.04 -0.94 -13.30
N ALA A 7 0.36 -1.38 -14.35
CA ALA A 7 -0.85 -0.77 -14.86
C ALA A 7 -1.88 -1.90 -14.94
N ASP A 8 -2.97 -1.78 -14.20
CA ASP A 8 -3.99 -2.81 -14.15
C ASP A 8 -5.34 -2.21 -14.47
N LYS A 9 -5.99 -2.72 -15.52
CA LYS A 9 -7.34 -2.35 -15.91
C LYS A 9 -8.40 -2.73 -14.87
N ASN A 10 -8.03 -3.59 -13.92
CA ASN A 10 -8.89 -3.99 -12.81
C ASN A 10 -8.73 -3.11 -11.57
N LEU A 11 -7.95 -2.05 -11.67
CA LEU A 11 -7.87 -1.04 -10.60
C LEU A 11 -9.21 -0.34 -10.47
N GLN A 12 -9.77 -0.33 -9.27
CA GLN A 12 -11.00 0.39 -8.96
C GLN A 12 -10.68 1.62 -8.12
N THR A 13 -11.31 2.75 -8.45
CA THR A 13 -11.22 3.95 -7.64
C THR A 13 -12.36 3.96 -6.63
N LEU A 14 -12.02 3.82 -5.35
CA LEU A 14 -13.01 3.82 -4.28
C LEU A 14 -13.29 5.23 -3.77
N SER A 15 -12.30 6.11 -3.80
CA SER A 15 -12.44 7.52 -3.44
C SER A 15 -11.48 8.36 -4.29
N THR A 16 -11.99 9.46 -4.85
CA THR A 16 -11.21 10.38 -5.68
C THR A 16 -10.71 11.60 -4.92
N ARG A 17 -10.90 11.65 -3.61
CA ARG A 17 -10.52 12.81 -2.80
C ARG A 17 -9.04 13.15 -2.98
N ASN A 18 -8.75 14.37 -3.43
CA ASN A 18 -7.39 14.83 -3.74
C ASN A 18 -6.62 13.92 -4.71
N ALA A 19 -7.34 13.20 -5.57
CA ALA A 19 -6.69 12.36 -6.58
C ALA A 19 -5.91 13.23 -7.57
N ASN A 20 -4.70 12.76 -7.90
CA ASN A 20 -3.90 13.41 -8.93
C ASN A 20 -4.54 13.13 -10.31
N GLN A 21 -4.73 14.19 -11.09
CA GLN A 21 -5.34 14.08 -12.42
C GLN A 21 -4.35 13.66 -13.51
N ASP A 22 -3.07 13.54 -13.18
CA ASP A 22 -2.02 13.23 -14.16
C ASP A 22 -1.98 11.75 -14.55
N GLY A 23 -2.88 10.92 -14.02
CA GLY A 23 -2.99 9.52 -14.38
C GLY A 23 -1.90 8.62 -13.82
N THR A 24 -1.00 9.15 -13.01
CA THR A 24 0.10 8.38 -12.40
C THR A 24 0.26 8.75 -10.95
N ILE A 25 0.38 7.73 -10.10
CA ILE A 25 0.69 7.90 -8.67
C ILE A 25 1.93 7.10 -8.37
N SER A 26 2.89 7.71 -7.70
CA SER A 26 4.14 7.05 -7.34
C SER A 26 4.57 7.39 -5.93
N GLY A 27 5.27 6.46 -5.30
CA GLY A 27 5.82 6.67 -3.97
C GLY A 27 6.37 5.39 -3.38
N PHE A 28 6.99 5.51 -2.21
CA PHE A 28 7.43 4.34 -1.46
C PHE A 28 6.22 3.59 -0.92
N LEU A 29 6.20 2.29 -1.19
CA LEU A 29 5.13 1.41 -0.71
C LEU A 29 5.40 1.03 0.73
N TYR A 30 4.36 1.11 1.57
CA TYR A 30 4.47 0.70 2.96
C TYR A 30 3.10 0.23 3.47
N VAL A 31 3.11 -0.48 4.59
CA VAL A 31 1.88 -0.85 5.30
C VAL A 31 1.78 0.06 6.53
N PRO A 32 0.67 0.80 6.71
CA PRO A 32 0.50 1.63 7.90
C PRO A 32 0.58 0.80 9.19
N ASP A 33 1.25 1.34 10.22
CA ASP A 33 1.35 0.65 11.50
C ASP A 33 0.01 0.67 12.22
N LEU A 34 -0.37 -0.50 12.73
CA LEU A 34 -1.41 -0.63 13.73
C LEU A 34 -0.76 -0.86 15.09
N ASN A 35 -1.45 -0.47 16.16
CA ASN A 35 -0.98 -0.73 17.50
C ASN A 35 -0.89 -2.25 17.73
N ALA A 36 0.22 -2.73 18.28
CA ALA A 36 0.46 -4.16 18.51
C ALA A 36 -0.58 -4.79 19.45
N ASP A 37 -1.23 -3.99 20.29
CA ASP A 37 -2.31 -4.45 21.19
C ASP A 37 -3.68 -4.47 20.50
N ASP A 38 -3.77 -3.98 19.26
CA ASP A 38 -5.01 -3.92 18.51
C ASP A 38 -5.39 -5.31 17.98
N THR A 39 -6.68 -5.64 18.07
CA THR A 39 -7.22 -6.86 17.49
C THR A 39 -6.92 -6.94 15.99
N CYS A 40 -7.01 -5.83 15.28
CA CYS A 40 -6.73 -5.77 13.84
C CYS A 40 -5.28 -6.07 13.51
N TYR A 41 -4.33 -5.70 14.36
CA TYR A 41 -2.95 -6.10 14.18
C TYR A 41 -2.83 -7.62 14.13
N ASN A 42 -3.47 -8.30 15.06
CA ASN A 42 -3.43 -9.77 15.13
C ASN A 42 -4.20 -10.43 13.97
N LEU A 43 -5.36 -9.88 13.60
CA LEU A 43 -6.18 -10.43 12.52
C LEU A 43 -5.49 -10.30 11.15
N THR A 44 -4.71 -9.25 10.95
CA THR A 44 -4.05 -9.00 9.65
C THR A 44 -2.64 -9.59 9.55
N LYS A 45 -2.09 -10.12 10.63
CA LYS A 45 -0.75 -10.73 10.65
C LYS A 45 -0.52 -11.77 9.56
N GLN A 46 -1.54 -12.57 9.26
CA GLN A 46 -1.44 -13.61 8.23
C GLN A 46 -1.28 -13.05 6.83
N TYR A 47 -1.64 -11.79 6.61
CA TYR A 47 -1.57 -11.11 5.30
C TYR A 47 -0.41 -10.12 5.22
N VAL A 48 0.12 -9.69 6.35
CA VAL A 48 1.17 -8.68 6.43
C VAL A 48 2.41 -9.29 7.08
N PRO A 49 3.44 -9.64 6.28
CA PRO A 49 4.68 -10.19 6.83
C PRO A 49 5.33 -9.22 7.82
N ALA A 50 6.02 -9.77 8.82
CA ALA A 50 6.60 -8.98 9.89
C ALA A 50 7.69 -8.01 9.43
N ASN A 51 8.33 -8.29 8.30
CA ASN A 51 9.47 -7.50 7.81
C ASN A 51 9.10 -6.43 6.78
N VAL A 52 7.82 -6.28 6.41
CA VAL A 52 7.44 -5.23 5.45
C VAL A 52 7.73 -3.85 6.00
N THR A 53 7.97 -2.90 5.09
CA THR A 53 8.14 -1.50 5.46
C THR A 53 6.87 -0.99 6.13
N ARG A 54 7.00 -0.47 7.32
CA ARG A 54 5.92 0.13 8.12
C ARG A 54 6.18 1.62 8.30
N THR A 55 5.25 2.31 8.92
CA THR A 55 5.36 3.75 9.22
C THR A 55 6.69 4.08 9.90
N ALA A 56 7.11 3.26 10.86
CA ALA A 56 8.36 3.46 11.59
C ALA A 56 9.62 3.36 10.73
N ASN A 57 9.53 2.69 9.57
CA ASN A 57 10.66 2.49 8.65
C ASN A 57 10.71 3.52 7.53
N LEU A 58 9.80 4.50 7.52
CA LEU A 58 9.74 5.50 6.46
C LEU A 58 10.90 6.50 6.60
N PRO A 59 11.35 7.09 5.47
CA PRO A 59 12.36 8.14 5.52
C PRO A 59 11.83 9.37 6.26
N GLN A 60 12.72 10.11 6.89
CA GLN A 60 12.37 11.30 7.66
C GLN A 60 12.20 12.56 6.81
N THR A 61 12.40 12.48 5.52
CA THR A 61 12.32 13.61 4.60
C THR A 61 11.10 13.48 3.68
N ASP A 62 10.80 14.54 2.94
CA ASP A 62 9.62 14.66 2.09
C ASP A 62 9.66 13.70 0.91
N PHE A 63 9.17 12.48 1.12
CA PHE A 63 8.99 11.51 0.07
C PHE A 63 7.51 11.30 -0.21
N THR A 64 7.18 10.91 -1.44
CA THR A 64 5.84 10.46 -1.75
C THR A 64 5.63 9.04 -1.24
N LEU A 65 4.49 8.79 -0.66
CA LEU A 65 4.16 7.52 0.00
C LEU A 65 2.88 6.94 -0.56
N VAL A 66 2.87 5.62 -0.74
CA VAL A 66 1.68 4.86 -1.14
C VAL A 66 1.45 3.78 -0.09
N ALA A 67 0.30 3.81 0.56
CA ALA A 67 -0.05 2.82 1.56
C ALA A 67 -0.73 1.62 0.92
N LEU A 68 -0.44 0.43 1.44
CA LEU A 68 -1.05 -0.83 1.02
C LEU A 68 -1.61 -1.53 2.25
N ALA A 69 -2.86 -1.98 2.19
CA ALA A 69 -3.49 -2.66 3.32
C ALA A 69 -4.50 -3.72 2.87
N PRO A 70 -4.65 -4.81 3.64
CA PRO A 70 -5.70 -5.77 3.38
C PRO A 70 -7.05 -5.24 3.85
N TRP A 71 -8.08 -5.53 3.08
CA TRP A 71 -9.46 -5.22 3.41
C TRP A 71 -10.13 -6.52 3.89
N ILE A 72 -10.31 -6.67 5.21
CA ILE A 72 -10.85 -7.92 5.78
C ILE A 72 -12.20 -7.72 6.48
N ASN A 73 -12.39 -6.61 7.17
CA ASN A 73 -13.66 -6.29 7.85
C ASN A 73 -13.78 -4.77 8.03
N VAL A 74 -14.93 -4.31 8.49
CA VAL A 74 -15.24 -2.88 8.67
C VAL A 74 -14.26 -2.21 9.64
N GLU A 75 -14.09 -2.81 10.82
CA GLU A 75 -13.26 -2.24 11.88
C GLU A 75 -11.80 -2.07 11.43
N CYS A 76 -11.21 -3.12 10.89
CA CYS A 76 -9.81 -3.09 10.49
C CYS A 76 -9.56 -2.18 9.30
N THR A 77 -10.53 -2.04 8.40
CA THR A 77 -10.44 -1.07 7.31
C THR A 77 -10.37 0.36 7.84
N PHE A 78 -11.21 0.71 8.80
CA PHE A 78 -11.16 2.03 9.45
C PHE A 78 -9.83 2.24 10.18
N GLU A 79 -9.30 1.21 10.84
CA GLU A 79 -8.00 1.28 11.53
C GLU A 79 -6.87 1.58 10.55
N TYR A 80 -6.83 0.91 9.39
CA TYR A 80 -5.80 1.18 8.38
C TYR A 80 -5.95 2.57 7.77
N MET A 81 -7.16 3.03 7.53
CA MET A 81 -7.38 4.38 7.03
C MET A 81 -6.92 5.44 8.04
N ALA A 82 -7.22 5.23 9.33
CA ALA A 82 -6.76 6.12 10.40
C ALA A 82 -5.22 6.14 10.49
N ALA A 83 -4.59 4.96 10.40
CA ALA A 83 -3.13 4.85 10.42
C ALA A 83 -2.49 5.53 9.20
N ALA A 84 -3.10 5.40 8.02
CA ALA A 84 -2.62 6.07 6.82
C ALA A 84 -2.67 7.59 6.91
N ARG A 85 -3.63 8.14 7.64
CA ARG A 85 -3.73 9.60 7.86
C ARG A 85 -2.58 10.17 8.69
N MET A 86 -1.86 9.32 9.42
CA MET A 86 -0.72 9.74 10.22
C MET A 86 0.54 10.03 9.39
N ALA A 87 0.50 9.75 8.10
CA ALA A 87 1.59 10.00 7.17
C ALA A 87 1.06 10.72 5.94
N PRO A 88 1.88 11.52 5.24
CA PRO A 88 1.42 12.25 4.05
C PRO A 88 1.34 11.35 2.82
N VAL A 89 0.38 10.42 2.82
CA VAL A 89 0.22 9.47 1.71
C VAL A 89 -0.43 10.13 0.50
N ARG A 90 0.03 9.75 -0.69
CA ARG A 90 -0.61 10.15 -1.95
C ARG A 90 -1.77 9.26 -2.32
N ALA A 91 -1.78 8.03 -1.83
CA ALA A 91 -2.85 7.08 -2.09
C ALA A 91 -2.83 5.96 -1.06
N LEU A 92 -4.00 5.38 -0.83
CA LEU A 92 -4.14 4.14 -0.08
C LEU A 92 -4.72 3.09 -1.02
N ILE A 93 -4.06 1.94 -1.10
CA ILE A 93 -4.49 0.81 -1.94
C ILE A 93 -4.97 -0.30 -1.03
N PHE A 94 -6.20 -0.73 -1.23
CA PHE A 94 -6.76 -1.90 -0.57
C PHE A 94 -6.84 -3.09 -1.52
N TYR A 95 -6.81 -4.28 -0.95
CA TYR A 95 -7.11 -5.52 -1.65
C TYR A 95 -7.80 -6.47 -0.69
N GLN A 96 -8.72 -7.26 -1.22
CA GLN A 96 -9.33 -8.35 -0.44
C GLN A 96 -8.43 -9.58 -0.59
N PRO A 97 -7.81 -10.09 0.49
CA PRO A 97 -6.90 -11.22 0.40
C PRO A 97 -7.54 -12.43 -0.27
N GLY A 98 -6.80 -13.06 -1.17
CA GLY A 98 -7.26 -14.19 -1.95
C GLY A 98 -6.58 -14.23 -3.32
N ASN A 99 -7.10 -15.08 -4.20
CA ASN A 99 -6.53 -15.33 -5.50
C ASN A 99 -7.35 -14.71 -6.65
N ASP A 100 -8.29 -13.82 -6.32
CA ASP A 100 -9.12 -13.19 -7.33
C ASP A 100 -8.29 -12.32 -8.26
N THR A 101 -8.56 -12.43 -9.56
CA THR A 101 -7.86 -11.68 -10.61
C THR A 101 -8.62 -10.42 -11.04
N THR A 102 -9.82 -10.22 -10.51
CA THR A 102 -10.65 -9.05 -10.77
C THR A 102 -11.00 -8.37 -9.46
N THR A 103 -11.22 -7.06 -9.53
CA THR A 103 -11.61 -6.26 -8.37
C THR A 103 -13.11 -6.03 -8.41
N PRO A 104 -13.85 -6.21 -7.30
CA PRO A 104 -15.24 -5.80 -7.24
C PRO A 104 -15.39 -4.33 -7.62
N GLU A 105 -16.45 -4.00 -8.36
CA GLU A 105 -16.71 -2.62 -8.78
C GLU A 105 -16.84 -1.70 -7.57
N SER A 106 -16.47 -0.44 -7.75
CA SER A 106 -16.50 0.57 -6.69
C SER A 106 -17.90 0.70 -6.04
N SER A 107 -18.95 0.44 -6.79
CA SER A 107 -20.34 0.47 -6.29
C SER A 107 -20.77 -0.82 -5.58
N SER A 108 -19.92 -1.86 -5.58
CA SER A 108 -20.24 -3.15 -4.96
C SER A 108 -20.38 -3.04 -3.44
N GLY A 109 -21.24 -3.86 -2.87
CA GLY A 109 -21.36 -4.03 -1.42
C GLY A 109 -20.10 -4.57 -0.75
N ALA A 110 -19.15 -5.11 -1.53
CA ALA A 110 -17.85 -5.53 -1.01
C ALA A 110 -17.08 -4.39 -0.33
N TRP A 111 -17.35 -3.15 -0.72
CA TRP A 111 -16.68 -1.95 -0.20
C TRP A 111 -17.57 -1.15 0.76
N ASP A 112 -18.67 -1.72 1.21
CA ASP A 112 -19.58 -1.09 2.15
C ASP A 112 -19.00 -1.19 3.58
N LEU A 113 -18.88 -0.03 4.24
CA LEU A 113 -18.45 0.04 5.65
C LEU A 113 -19.60 0.38 6.60
N GLN A 114 -20.84 0.20 6.16
CA GLN A 114 -22.06 0.39 6.97
C GLN A 114 -22.25 1.83 7.46
N ASP A 115 -21.68 2.79 6.74
CA ASP A 115 -21.76 4.22 7.09
C ASP A 115 -22.42 5.07 5.98
N GLY A 116 -23.12 4.44 5.03
CA GLY A 116 -23.73 5.12 3.90
C GLY A 116 -22.72 5.69 2.90
N GLY A 117 -21.50 5.18 2.88
CA GLY A 117 -20.44 5.66 1.99
C GLY A 117 -19.69 6.88 2.52
N ALA A 118 -19.95 7.31 3.75
CA ALA A 118 -19.33 8.49 4.33
C ALA A 118 -17.80 8.40 4.38
N TRP A 119 -17.25 7.19 4.52
CA TRP A 119 -15.80 6.98 4.58
C TRP A 119 -15.08 7.49 3.34
N ARG A 120 -15.74 7.51 2.18
CA ARG A 120 -15.14 7.92 0.91
C ARG A 120 -14.80 9.41 0.86
N THR A 121 -15.36 10.21 1.76
CA THR A 121 -15.15 11.67 1.80
C THR A 121 -14.40 12.13 3.04
N HIS A 122 -14.11 11.23 3.99
CA HIS A 122 -13.48 11.58 5.26
C HIS A 122 -11.96 11.70 5.18
N HIS A 123 -11.34 11.27 4.07
CA HIS A 123 -9.88 11.23 3.95
C HIS A 123 -9.40 12.27 2.96
N GLN A 124 -8.17 12.72 3.14
CA GLN A 124 -7.55 13.72 2.28
C GLN A 124 -6.70 13.09 1.17
N PHE A 125 -6.83 11.79 0.96
CA PHE A 125 -6.11 11.04 -0.07
C PHE A 125 -7.07 10.14 -0.85
N PRO A 126 -6.76 9.84 -2.12
CA PRO A 126 -7.56 8.89 -2.87
C PRO A 126 -7.38 7.46 -2.35
N VAL A 127 -8.41 6.65 -2.51
CA VAL A 127 -8.41 5.24 -2.11
C VAL A 127 -8.71 4.40 -3.35
N TYR A 128 -7.84 3.42 -3.59
CA TYR A 128 -7.95 2.50 -4.73
C TYR A 128 -8.04 1.07 -4.22
N ALA A 129 -8.55 0.20 -5.07
CA ALA A 129 -8.54 -1.23 -4.82
C ALA A 129 -7.97 -1.97 -6.03
N VAL A 130 -7.22 -3.02 -5.74
CA VAL A 130 -6.64 -3.91 -6.75
C VAL A 130 -7.17 -5.33 -6.52
N PRO A 131 -7.05 -6.23 -7.52
CA PRO A 131 -7.44 -7.62 -7.31
C PRO A 131 -6.67 -8.26 -6.17
N GLY A 132 -7.29 -9.21 -5.47
CA GLY A 132 -6.65 -9.90 -4.35
C GLY A 132 -5.32 -10.57 -4.73
N ALA A 133 -5.26 -11.18 -5.91
CA ALA A 133 -4.02 -11.78 -6.41
C ALA A 133 -2.90 -10.74 -6.58
N LEU A 134 -3.22 -9.58 -7.14
CA LEU A 134 -2.23 -8.51 -7.32
C LEU A 134 -1.81 -7.90 -5.98
N GLY A 135 -2.76 -7.65 -5.09
CA GLY A 135 -2.47 -7.12 -3.75
C GLY A 135 -1.58 -8.06 -2.94
N SER A 136 -1.85 -9.35 -3.01
CA SER A 136 -1.01 -10.36 -2.36
C SER A 136 0.40 -10.41 -2.95
N THR A 137 0.52 -10.25 -4.28
CA THR A 137 1.82 -10.17 -4.96
C THR A 137 2.58 -8.91 -4.53
N LEU A 138 1.92 -7.76 -4.47
CA LEU A 138 2.54 -6.52 -4.01
C LEU A 138 3.02 -6.65 -2.56
N MET A 139 2.23 -7.26 -1.70
CA MET A 139 2.61 -7.49 -0.31
C MET A 139 3.83 -8.40 -0.21
N HIS A 140 3.88 -9.45 -1.04
CA HIS A 140 5.03 -10.35 -1.09
C HIS A 140 6.28 -9.62 -1.59
N GLN A 141 6.17 -8.84 -2.66
CA GLN A 141 7.27 -8.03 -3.16
C GLN A 141 7.76 -7.03 -2.10
N LEU A 142 6.83 -6.42 -1.39
CA LEU A 142 7.17 -5.51 -0.30
C LEU A 142 7.96 -6.23 0.79
N SER A 143 7.59 -7.47 1.12
CA SER A 143 8.31 -8.26 2.12
C SER A 143 9.73 -8.62 1.66
N LEU A 144 9.94 -8.83 0.37
CA LEU A 144 11.25 -9.13 -0.19
C LEU A 144 12.18 -7.91 -0.20
N TYR A 145 11.64 -6.72 -0.48
CA TYR A 145 12.41 -5.50 -0.68
C TYR A 145 12.25 -4.50 0.47
N SER A 146 12.12 -5.02 1.67
CA SER A 146 12.11 -4.23 2.90
C SER A 146 13.21 -4.71 3.83
N GLY A 147 14.12 -3.82 4.22
CA GLY A 147 15.16 -4.16 5.16
C GLY A 147 16.56 -3.80 4.69
N ASN A 148 17.53 -4.51 5.24
CA ASN A 148 18.95 -4.23 4.98
C ASN A 148 19.36 -4.68 3.58
N MET A 149 20.32 -3.96 3.01
CA MET A 149 20.86 -4.22 1.68
C MET A 149 21.36 -5.67 1.52
N THR A 150 21.89 -6.27 2.59
CA THR A 150 22.42 -7.63 2.56
C THR A 150 21.34 -8.71 2.59
N GLU A 151 20.11 -8.36 2.95
CA GLU A 151 19.01 -9.31 3.15
C GLU A 151 18.02 -9.34 1.98
N VAL A 152 18.11 -8.37 1.08
CA VAL A 152 17.17 -8.24 -0.02
C VAL A 152 17.72 -8.87 -1.30
N PRO A 153 16.82 -9.32 -2.22
CA PRO A 153 17.27 -9.82 -3.52
C PRO A 153 18.08 -8.75 -4.26
N TYR A 154 19.16 -9.17 -4.91
CA TYR A 154 20.08 -8.30 -5.64
C TYR A 154 20.73 -7.20 -4.79
N GLY A 155 20.76 -7.38 -3.45
CA GLY A 155 21.32 -6.38 -2.55
C GLY A 155 22.79 -6.07 -2.83
N HIS A 156 23.59 -7.06 -3.21
CA HIS A 156 25.00 -6.86 -3.58
C HIS A 156 25.13 -5.93 -4.79
N GLN A 157 24.33 -6.14 -5.81
CA GLN A 157 24.35 -5.31 -7.02
C GLN A 157 23.90 -3.89 -6.72
N ILE A 158 22.89 -3.73 -5.87
CA ILE A 158 22.42 -2.41 -5.45
C ILE A 158 23.50 -1.70 -4.64
N ALA A 159 24.18 -2.41 -3.75
CA ALA A 159 25.24 -1.84 -2.90
C ALA A 159 26.46 -1.37 -3.72
N GLU A 160 26.69 -1.93 -4.89
CA GLU A 160 27.78 -1.54 -5.79
C GLU A 160 27.48 -0.28 -6.61
N LEU A 161 26.21 0.18 -6.62
CA LEU A 161 25.85 1.39 -7.35
C LEU A 161 26.45 2.61 -6.67
N PRO A 162 26.91 3.63 -7.48
CA PRO A 162 27.36 4.87 -6.89
C PRO A 162 26.21 5.56 -6.13
N ASP A 163 26.56 6.29 -5.09
CA ASP A 163 25.63 7.07 -4.27
C ASP A 163 24.70 6.23 -3.38
N VAL A 164 24.92 4.91 -3.25
CA VAL A 164 24.14 4.04 -2.35
C VAL A 164 24.96 3.76 -1.09
N ASP A 165 24.38 4.08 0.07
CA ASP A 165 24.93 3.69 1.36
C ASP A 165 24.48 2.28 1.68
N VAL A 166 25.42 1.37 1.94
CA VAL A 166 25.16 -0.03 2.27
C VAL A 166 24.35 -0.20 3.55
N ARG A 167 24.27 0.85 4.38
CA ARG A 167 23.48 0.87 5.61
C ARG A 167 22.03 1.33 5.37
N ASP A 168 21.70 1.79 4.16
CA ASP A 168 20.38 2.27 3.85
C ASP A 168 19.35 1.15 3.94
N TYR A 169 18.21 1.47 4.48
CA TYR A 169 17.05 0.59 4.49
C TYR A 169 16.46 0.54 3.07
N VAL A 170 16.29 -0.66 2.54
CA VAL A 170 15.71 -0.86 1.20
C VAL A 170 14.20 -0.73 1.30
N ARG A 171 13.63 0.05 0.39
CA ARG A 171 12.18 0.25 0.27
C ARG A 171 11.75 0.05 -1.17
N LEU A 172 10.55 -0.46 -1.33
CA LEU A 172 9.96 -0.66 -2.65
C LEU A 172 9.31 0.63 -3.14
N TYR A 173 9.76 1.12 -4.28
CA TYR A 173 9.13 2.28 -4.93
C TYR A 173 8.10 1.78 -5.94
N THR A 174 6.88 2.28 -5.83
CA THR A 174 5.74 1.83 -6.63
C THR A 174 5.21 2.97 -7.48
N GLU A 175 4.92 2.65 -8.73
CA GLU A 175 4.25 3.56 -9.65
C GLU A 175 2.96 2.91 -10.17
N ILE A 176 1.85 3.62 -10.03
CA ILE A 176 0.54 3.16 -10.47
C ILE A 176 0.08 4.03 -11.63
N GLY A 177 -0.07 3.41 -12.80
CA GLY A 177 -0.71 4.06 -13.94
C GLY A 177 -2.22 3.95 -13.81
N LEU A 178 -2.91 5.08 -13.77
CA LEU A 178 -4.37 5.09 -13.75
C LEU A 178 -4.88 5.08 -15.18
N SER A 179 -5.82 4.16 -15.48
CA SER A 179 -6.46 4.14 -16.79
C SER A 179 -7.40 5.34 -16.90
N THR A 180 -7.12 6.22 -17.84
CA THR A 180 -8.02 7.32 -18.18
C THR A 180 -9.08 6.79 -19.15
N LYS A 181 -10.20 6.39 -18.63
CA LYS A 181 -11.40 6.19 -19.44
C LYS A 181 -12.46 7.18 -19.09
#